data_c11dd22de5021c7f283bcbc4c847eaa5
#
_entry.id   c11dd22de5021c7f283bcbc4c847eaa5
#
_cell.length_a   1.000
_cell.length_b   1.000
_cell.length_c   1.000
_cell.angle_alpha   90.00
_cell.angle_beta   90.00
_cell.angle_gamma   90.00
#
_symmetry.space_group_name_H-M   'P 1'
#
loop_
_entity.id
_entity.type
_entity.pdbx_description
1 polymer ?
#
loop_
_entity_poly.entity_id
_entity_poly.type
_entity_poly.pdbx_seq_one_letter_code
_entity_poly.pdbx_strand_id
1 'polypeptide(L)'
;MTAGVLLWPVVFVFTDVLNEYYGQRGVRFLSFLTAGLISYGFLMVYLAMSVEPASFWIGSKAGQGVENMDTAFNAIFGQGLRIIVGSIIAFFIGQIADVYVFRQIRRITGEKKLWLRATGSTLVSQLIDSYVVLFIAFYGQFSNVQILAFGMVAYAYKFVVAILSTPVIYLVHLGIEWYLGKEKAHEMAEAAH
;
A
#
# COMPACT_ATOMS: atom_id res chain seq x y z
N MET A 1 -0.48 -15.80 -0.16
CA MET A 1 0.04 -14.40 -0.11
C MET A 1 0.17 -13.90 -1.53
N THR A 2 -0.12 -12.63 -1.78
CA THR A 2 0.12 -11.99 -3.08
C THR A 2 1.56 -11.50 -3.17
N ALA A 3 2.17 -11.52 -4.38
CA ALA A 3 3.55 -11.07 -4.57
C ALA A 3 3.81 -9.63 -4.12
N GLY A 4 2.79 -8.76 -4.17
CA GLY A 4 2.87 -7.37 -3.70
C GLY A 4 3.23 -7.21 -2.21
N VAL A 5 2.97 -8.22 -1.39
CA VAL A 5 3.32 -8.21 0.04
C VAL A 5 4.83 -8.20 0.25
N LEU A 6 5.62 -8.72 -0.70
CA LEU A 6 7.09 -8.74 -0.61
C LEU A 6 7.70 -7.33 -0.65
N LEU A 7 7.04 -6.38 -1.30
CA LEU A 7 7.51 -4.99 -1.38
C LEU A 7 7.11 -4.16 -0.15
N TRP A 8 6.23 -4.69 0.69
CA TRP A 8 5.69 -3.97 1.84
C TRP A 8 6.76 -3.48 2.84
N PRO A 9 7.85 -4.24 3.14
CA PRO A 9 8.91 -3.76 4.04
C PRO A 9 9.55 -2.46 3.58
N VAL A 10 9.80 -2.35 2.26
CA VAL A 10 10.38 -1.14 1.65
C VAL A 10 9.44 0.04 1.81
N VAL A 11 8.16 -0.16 1.47
CA VAL A 11 7.12 0.88 1.60
C VAL A 11 6.96 1.30 3.06
N PHE A 12 7.01 0.37 4.00
CA PHE A 12 6.91 0.64 5.44
C PHE A 12 8.04 1.56 5.93
N VAL A 13 9.30 1.20 5.63
CA VAL A 13 10.46 2.01 6.00
C VAL A 13 10.40 3.40 5.37
N PHE A 14 10.06 3.51 4.08
CA PHE A 14 9.90 4.80 3.41
C PHE A 14 8.79 5.66 4.03
N THR A 15 7.66 5.05 4.37
CA THR A 15 6.54 5.79 4.99
C THR A 15 6.92 6.31 6.37
N ASP A 16 7.69 5.55 7.15
CA ASP A 16 8.19 5.97 8.45
C ASP A 16 9.13 7.17 8.33
N VAL A 17 10.12 7.08 7.44
CA VAL A 17 11.06 8.19 7.15
C VAL A 17 10.32 9.44 6.66
N LEU A 18 9.35 9.28 5.76
CA LEU A 18 8.57 10.41 5.27
C LEU A 18 7.74 11.05 6.38
N ASN A 19 7.19 10.24 7.29
CA ASN A 19 6.42 10.76 8.42
C ASN A 19 7.30 11.53 9.41
N GLU A 20 8.52 11.06 9.65
CA GLU A 20 9.47 11.73 10.56
C GLU A 20 9.91 13.09 10.01
N TYR A 21 10.34 13.17 8.75
CA TYR A 21 10.94 14.38 8.19
C TYR A 21 9.95 15.33 7.48
N TYR A 22 8.79 14.85 7.07
CA TYR A 22 7.77 15.64 6.35
C TYR A 22 6.40 15.68 7.06
N GLY A 23 6.25 14.93 8.15
CA GLY A 23 5.04 14.87 8.95
C GLY A 23 3.83 14.29 8.23
N GLN A 24 2.71 14.26 8.93
CA GLN A 24 1.46 13.68 8.41
C GLN A 24 0.93 14.38 7.15
N ARG A 25 1.21 15.67 6.96
CA ARG A 25 0.79 16.41 5.76
C ARG A 25 1.55 15.92 4.53
N GLY A 26 2.88 15.73 4.66
CA GLY A 26 3.72 15.20 3.59
C GLY A 26 3.32 13.78 3.20
N VAL A 27 3.12 12.91 4.19
CA VAL A 27 2.67 11.53 3.94
C VAL A 27 1.31 11.50 3.23
N ARG A 28 0.35 12.30 3.65
CA ARG A 28 -0.96 12.38 2.99
C ARG A 28 -0.85 12.88 1.55
N PHE A 29 -0.10 13.94 1.31
CA PHE A 29 0.11 14.46 -0.05
C PHE A 29 0.70 13.40 -0.96
N LEU A 30 1.76 12.72 -0.54
CA LEU A 30 2.41 11.64 -1.31
C LEU A 30 1.47 10.45 -1.52
N SER A 31 0.70 10.08 -0.50
CA SER A 31 -0.29 9.00 -0.61
C SER A 31 -1.37 9.30 -1.66
N PHE A 32 -1.92 10.52 -1.67
CA PHE A 32 -2.91 10.93 -2.69
C PHE A 32 -2.29 11.04 -4.08
N LEU A 33 -1.07 11.58 -4.18
CA LEU A 33 -0.33 11.64 -5.45
C LEU A 33 -0.09 10.24 -6.00
N THR A 34 0.37 9.31 -5.17
CA THR A 34 0.61 7.91 -5.54
C THR A 34 -0.69 7.23 -5.99
N ALA A 35 -1.79 7.41 -5.23
CA ALA A 35 -3.09 6.88 -5.62
C ALA A 35 -3.55 7.43 -6.99
N GLY A 36 -3.34 8.73 -7.25
CA GLY A 36 -3.62 9.35 -8.54
C GLY A 36 -2.80 8.78 -9.67
N LEU A 37 -1.48 8.62 -9.48
CA LEU A 37 -0.57 8.05 -10.48
C LEU A 37 -0.91 6.57 -10.77
N ILE A 38 -1.21 5.78 -9.76
CA ILE A 38 -1.65 4.40 -9.93
C ILE A 38 -2.97 4.37 -10.72
N SER A 39 -3.95 5.19 -10.36
CA SER A 39 -5.23 5.27 -11.06
C SER A 39 -5.05 5.67 -12.53
N TYR A 40 -4.16 6.62 -12.82
CA TYR A 40 -3.82 7.00 -14.20
C TYR A 40 -3.17 5.85 -14.96
N GLY A 41 -2.16 5.18 -14.38
CA GLY A 41 -1.50 4.04 -15.02
C GLY A 41 -2.49 2.92 -15.38
N PHE A 42 -3.46 2.67 -14.49
CA PHE A 42 -4.49 1.66 -14.75
C PHE A 42 -5.55 2.10 -15.76
N LEU A 43 -5.90 3.37 -15.79
CA LEU A 43 -6.74 3.89 -16.86
C LEU A 43 -6.08 3.65 -18.22
N MET A 44 -4.76 3.90 -18.33
CA MET A 44 -4.00 3.63 -19.56
C MET A 44 -4.00 2.14 -19.93
N VAL A 45 -3.79 1.25 -18.95
CA VAL A 45 -3.87 -0.19 -19.18
C VAL A 45 -5.26 -0.63 -19.61
N TYR A 46 -6.31 -0.12 -18.97
CA TYR A 46 -7.70 -0.41 -19.33
C TYR A 46 -8.02 0.05 -20.76
N LEU A 47 -7.59 1.25 -21.13
CA LEU A 47 -7.74 1.76 -22.50
C LEU A 47 -6.96 0.90 -23.50
N ALA A 48 -5.73 0.48 -23.16
CA ALA A 48 -4.95 -0.41 -24.00
C ALA A 48 -5.62 -1.78 -24.23
N MET A 49 -6.28 -2.35 -23.21
CA MET A 49 -7.08 -3.58 -23.34
C MET A 49 -8.32 -3.41 -24.22
N SER A 50 -8.81 -2.18 -24.40
CA SER A 50 -9.99 -1.87 -25.21
C SER A 50 -9.67 -1.60 -26.68
N VAL A 51 -8.38 -1.48 -27.02
CA VAL A 51 -7.94 -1.25 -28.41
C VAL A 51 -7.81 -2.57 -29.14
N GLU A 52 -8.24 -2.63 -30.40
CA GLU A 52 -8.11 -3.80 -31.25
C GLU A 52 -6.63 -4.15 -31.46
N PRO A 53 -6.22 -5.40 -31.14
CA PRO A 53 -4.82 -5.79 -31.22
C PRO A 53 -4.36 -5.90 -32.68
N ALA A 54 -3.13 -5.46 -32.95
CA ALA A 54 -2.52 -5.59 -34.27
C ALA A 54 -2.37 -7.09 -34.65
N SER A 55 -2.73 -7.45 -35.87
CA SER A 55 -2.76 -8.83 -36.34
C SER A 55 -1.40 -9.56 -36.20
N PHE A 56 -0.29 -8.84 -36.42
CA PHE A 56 1.07 -9.39 -36.27
C PHE A 56 1.44 -9.69 -34.81
N TRP A 57 0.78 -9.03 -33.84
CA TRP A 57 1.07 -9.19 -32.42
C TRP A 57 0.41 -10.44 -31.84
N ILE A 58 -0.79 -10.80 -32.28
CA ILE A 58 -1.60 -11.88 -31.72
C ILE A 58 -0.82 -13.19 -31.61
N GLY A 59 -0.18 -13.62 -32.70
CA GLY A 59 0.58 -14.87 -32.76
C GLY A 59 2.09 -14.73 -32.52
N SER A 60 2.57 -13.54 -32.12
CA SER A 60 4.02 -13.24 -32.05
C SER A 60 4.82 -14.11 -31.07
N LYS A 61 4.16 -14.76 -30.11
CA LYS A 61 4.76 -15.63 -29.10
C LYS A 61 4.25 -17.09 -29.13
N ALA A 62 3.60 -17.49 -30.19
CA ALA A 62 3.09 -18.87 -30.33
C ALA A 62 4.21 -19.93 -30.16
N GLY A 63 5.40 -19.70 -30.69
CA GLY A 63 6.56 -20.56 -30.49
C GLY A 63 7.13 -20.62 -29.09
N GLN A 64 6.64 -19.74 -28.16
CA GLN A 64 7.02 -19.71 -26.76
C GLN A 64 5.88 -20.21 -25.85
N GLY A 65 4.87 -20.86 -26.42
CA GLY A 65 3.73 -21.41 -25.66
C GLY A 65 2.60 -20.43 -25.39
N VAL A 66 2.62 -19.22 -25.96
CA VAL A 66 1.53 -18.22 -25.85
C VAL A 66 0.87 -18.11 -27.22
N GLU A 67 -0.22 -18.86 -27.42
CA GLU A 67 -0.91 -18.92 -28.72
C GLU A 67 -1.56 -17.58 -29.09
N ASN A 68 -2.07 -16.86 -28.14
CA ASN A 68 -2.74 -15.57 -28.35
C ASN A 68 -2.29 -14.54 -27.29
N MET A 69 -1.50 -13.57 -27.74
CA MET A 69 -0.96 -12.52 -26.89
C MET A 69 -2.05 -11.59 -26.34
N ASP A 70 -3.12 -11.35 -27.09
CA ASP A 70 -4.23 -10.51 -26.61
C ASP A 70 -4.97 -11.18 -25.44
N THR A 71 -5.27 -12.46 -25.58
CA THR A 71 -5.87 -13.24 -24.49
C THR A 71 -4.97 -13.26 -23.25
N ALA A 72 -3.67 -13.45 -23.43
CA ALA A 72 -2.71 -13.46 -22.33
C ALA A 72 -2.59 -12.08 -21.67
N PHE A 73 -2.55 -11.00 -22.45
CA PHE A 73 -2.51 -9.64 -21.95
C PHE A 73 -3.74 -9.31 -21.13
N ASN A 74 -4.93 -9.60 -21.68
CA ASN A 74 -6.20 -9.38 -21.00
C ASN A 74 -6.35 -10.24 -19.73
N ALA A 75 -5.87 -11.48 -19.73
CA ALA A 75 -5.90 -12.34 -18.55
C ALA A 75 -5.01 -11.80 -17.43
N ILE A 76 -3.80 -11.34 -17.75
CA ILE A 76 -2.85 -10.82 -16.76
C ILE A 76 -3.31 -9.46 -16.21
N PHE A 77 -3.59 -8.50 -17.08
CA PHE A 77 -3.92 -7.14 -16.68
C PHE A 77 -5.37 -6.98 -16.22
N GLY A 78 -6.30 -7.75 -16.77
CA GLY A 78 -7.70 -7.74 -16.33
C GLY A 78 -7.89 -8.22 -14.88
N GLN A 79 -7.12 -9.20 -14.45
CA GLN A 79 -7.09 -9.59 -13.04
C GLN A 79 -6.52 -8.47 -12.16
N GLY A 80 -5.48 -7.79 -12.63
CA GLY A 80 -4.87 -6.65 -11.96
C GLY A 80 -5.85 -5.52 -11.70
N LEU A 81 -6.76 -5.22 -12.63
CA LEU A 81 -7.75 -4.14 -12.50
C LEU A 81 -8.62 -4.31 -11.25
N ARG A 82 -9.11 -5.50 -10.95
CA ARG A 82 -9.91 -5.76 -9.73
C ARG A 82 -9.12 -5.50 -8.45
N ILE A 83 -7.85 -5.95 -8.43
CA ILE A 83 -6.95 -5.74 -7.28
C ILE A 83 -6.74 -4.26 -7.03
N ILE A 84 -6.61 -3.46 -8.08
CA ILE A 84 -6.31 -2.04 -7.95
C ILE A 84 -7.55 -1.23 -7.59
N VAL A 85 -8.68 -1.48 -8.21
CA VAL A 85 -9.94 -0.88 -7.76
C VAL A 85 -10.15 -1.20 -6.28
N GLY A 86 -9.90 -2.45 -5.88
CA GLY A 86 -9.92 -2.87 -4.47
C GLY A 86 -8.93 -2.08 -3.61
N SER A 87 -7.71 -1.88 -4.07
CA SER A 87 -6.68 -1.14 -3.33
C SER A 87 -6.98 0.34 -3.19
N ILE A 88 -7.52 0.99 -4.23
CA ILE A 88 -7.93 2.40 -4.17
C ILE A 88 -9.08 2.58 -3.19
N ILE A 89 -10.11 1.73 -3.27
CA ILE A 89 -11.26 1.77 -2.35
C ILE A 89 -10.79 1.53 -0.90
N ALA A 90 -9.95 0.52 -0.70
CA ALA A 90 -9.39 0.19 0.60
C ALA A 90 -8.54 1.34 1.16
N PHE A 91 -7.74 1.99 0.34
CA PHE A 91 -6.97 3.17 0.72
C PHE A 91 -7.88 4.27 1.28
N PHE A 92 -8.96 4.64 0.57
CA PHE A 92 -9.87 5.67 1.06
C PHE A 92 -10.59 5.24 2.34
N ILE A 93 -11.08 4.01 2.43
CA ILE A 93 -11.71 3.48 3.64
C ILE A 93 -10.72 3.44 4.79
N GLY A 94 -9.49 2.99 4.55
CA GLY A 94 -8.40 2.96 5.52
C GLY A 94 -8.06 4.35 6.07
N GLN A 95 -7.97 5.37 5.22
CA GLN A 95 -7.73 6.75 5.64
C GLN A 95 -8.86 7.30 6.54
N ILE A 96 -10.11 7.01 6.18
CA ILE A 96 -11.27 7.42 7.00
C ILE A 96 -11.23 6.69 8.34
N ALA A 97 -10.97 5.38 8.33
CA ALA A 97 -10.88 4.57 9.53
C ALA A 97 -9.76 5.04 10.46
N ASP A 98 -8.57 5.35 9.91
CA ASP A 98 -7.43 5.87 10.67
C ASP A 98 -7.80 7.15 11.42
N VAL A 99 -8.35 8.14 10.72
CA VAL A 99 -8.79 9.40 11.33
C VAL A 99 -9.88 9.18 12.38
N TYR A 100 -10.83 8.29 12.12
CA TYR A 100 -11.91 8.00 13.05
C TYR A 100 -11.39 7.34 14.33
N VAL A 101 -10.58 6.28 14.19
CA VAL A 101 -10.02 5.53 15.33
C VAL A 101 -9.06 6.42 16.13
N PHE A 102 -8.21 7.21 15.46
CA PHE A 102 -7.35 8.18 16.13
C PHE A 102 -8.12 9.14 17.02
N ARG A 103 -9.25 9.69 16.52
CA ARG A 103 -10.13 10.57 17.30
C ARG A 103 -10.78 9.86 18.47
N GLN A 104 -11.22 8.60 18.30
CA GLN A 104 -11.82 7.82 19.38
C GLN A 104 -10.81 7.53 20.49
N ILE A 105 -9.59 7.09 20.12
CA ILE A 105 -8.53 6.86 21.11
C ILE A 105 -8.18 8.17 21.84
N ARG A 106 -8.12 9.30 21.13
CA ARG A 106 -7.87 10.62 21.73
C ARG A 106 -8.92 10.99 22.77
N ARG A 107 -10.19 10.71 22.51
CA ARG A 107 -11.29 10.98 23.48
C ARG A 107 -11.12 10.19 24.78
N ILE A 108 -10.58 8.96 24.69
CA ILE A 108 -10.41 8.07 25.86
C ILE A 108 -9.10 8.37 26.59
N THR A 109 -8.01 8.66 25.87
CA THR A 109 -6.66 8.79 26.45
C THR A 109 -6.23 10.22 26.73
N GLY A 110 -7.01 11.22 26.30
CA GLY A 110 -6.63 12.63 26.38
C GLY A 110 -5.36 12.92 25.58
N GLU A 111 -4.54 13.87 25.98
CA GLU A 111 -3.32 14.24 25.26
C GLU A 111 -2.07 13.42 25.62
N LYS A 112 -2.14 12.64 26.69
CA LYS A 112 -0.96 12.02 27.33
C LYS A 112 -0.37 10.79 26.60
N LYS A 113 -1.05 10.20 25.61
CA LYS A 113 -0.61 8.94 24.97
C LYS A 113 -0.64 9.04 23.44
N LEU A 114 0.16 9.96 22.87
CA LEU A 114 0.21 10.18 21.43
C LEU A 114 0.57 8.90 20.66
N TRP A 115 1.57 8.15 21.13
CA TRP A 115 2.00 6.89 20.51
C TRP A 115 0.86 5.88 20.38
N LEU A 116 0.02 5.75 21.43
CA LEU A 116 -1.10 4.81 21.40
C LEU A 116 -2.16 5.20 20.35
N ARG A 117 -2.38 6.51 20.17
CA ARG A 117 -3.31 7.03 19.16
C ARG A 117 -2.78 6.76 17.75
N ALA A 118 -1.52 7.07 17.50
CA ALA A 118 -0.89 6.89 16.19
C ALA A 118 -0.79 5.41 15.84
N THR A 119 -0.17 4.59 16.70
CA THR A 119 0.00 3.15 16.44
C THR A 119 -1.32 2.40 16.42
N GLY A 120 -2.23 2.71 17.35
CA GLY A 120 -3.53 2.03 17.43
C GLY A 120 -4.43 2.32 16.24
N SER A 121 -4.48 3.56 15.75
CA SER A 121 -5.26 3.90 14.56
C SER A 121 -4.68 3.23 13.32
N THR A 122 -3.37 3.25 13.17
CA THR A 122 -2.68 2.61 12.03
C THR A 122 -2.89 1.09 12.01
N LEU A 123 -2.84 0.41 13.15
CA LEU A 123 -3.10 -1.03 13.21
C LEU A 123 -4.52 -1.37 12.74
N VAL A 124 -5.51 -0.61 13.18
CA VAL A 124 -6.91 -0.83 12.78
C VAL A 124 -7.12 -0.48 11.31
N SER A 125 -6.59 0.63 10.83
CA SER A 125 -6.71 1.03 9.42
C SER A 125 -6.06 0.03 8.48
N GLN A 126 -4.89 -0.50 8.82
CA GLN A 126 -4.18 -1.53 8.04
C GLN A 126 -4.92 -2.88 8.03
N LEU A 127 -5.61 -3.23 9.13
CA LEU A 127 -6.47 -4.41 9.16
C LEU A 127 -7.63 -4.26 8.19
N ILE A 128 -8.34 -3.12 8.26
CA ILE A 128 -9.46 -2.79 7.37
C ILE A 128 -8.99 -2.77 5.90
N ASP A 129 -7.91 -2.06 5.60
CA ASP A 129 -7.30 -2.00 4.27
C ASP A 129 -7.05 -3.40 3.70
N SER A 130 -6.39 -4.26 4.46
CA SER A 130 -6.06 -5.62 4.03
C SER A 130 -7.31 -6.45 3.69
N TYR A 131 -8.35 -6.38 4.50
CA TYR A 131 -9.57 -7.14 4.24
C TYR A 131 -10.41 -6.55 3.10
N VAL A 132 -10.52 -5.22 3.00
CA VAL A 132 -11.27 -4.59 1.91
C VAL A 132 -10.65 -4.92 0.55
N VAL A 133 -9.31 -4.85 0.42
CA VAL A 133 -8.62 -5.27 -0.80
C VAL A 133 -8.93 -6.72 -1.15
N LEU A 134 -8.78 -7.63 -0.18
CA LEU A 134 -8.94 -9.06 -0.42
C LEU A 134 -10.37 -9.41 -0.80
N PHE A 135 -11.36 -8.82 -0.14
CA PHE A 135 -12.76 -9.06 -0.49
C PHE A 135 -13.08 -8.54 -1.88
N ILE A 136 -12.67 -7.33 -2.26
CA ILE A 136 -12.96 -6.79 -3.60
C ILE A 136 -12.22 -7.58 -4.68
N ALA A 137 -10.94 -7.90 -4.45
CA ALA A 137 -10.12 -8.59 -5.44
C ALA A 137 -10.57 -10.04 -5.68
N PHE A 138 -10.96 -10.76 -4.64
CA PHE A 138 -11.13 -12.20 -4.67
C PHE A 138 -12.56 -12.69 -4.39
N TYR A 139 -13.51 -11.78 -4.19
CA TYR A 139 -14.93 -12.15 -4.03
C TYR A 139 -15.44 -12.93 -5.24
N GLY A 140 -16.05 -14.06 -4.99
CA GLY A 140 -16.54 -14.97 -6.04
C GLY A 140 -15.48 -15.90 -6.64
N GLN A 141 -14.18 -15.73 -6.32
CA GLN A 141 -13.11 -16.66 -6.72
C GLN A 141 -12.75 -17.64 -5.60
N PHE A 142 -12.82 -17.16 -4.35
CA PHE A 142 -12.54 -17.95 -3.16
C PHE A 142 -13.71 -17.88 -2.18
N SER A 143 -13.81 -18.86 -1.30
CA SER A 143 -14.79 -18.82 -0.21
C SER A 143 -14.45 -17.73 0.80
N ASN A 144 -15.47 -17.20 1.49
CA ASN A 144 -15.26 -16.18 2.52
C ASN A 144 -14.27 -16.62 3.60
N VAL A 145 -14.27 -17.90 3.96
CA VAL A 145 -13.34 -18.47 4.96
C VAL A 145 -11.89 -18.41 4.45
N GLN A 146 -11.68 -18.71 3.16
CA GLN A 146 -10.33 -18.60 2.55
C GLN A 146 -9.87 -17.15 2.49
N ILE A 147 -10.75 -16.21 2.13
CA ILE A 147 -10.42 -14.78 2.11
C ILE A 147 -10.06 -14.29 3.51
N LEU A 148 -10.79 -14.67 4.54
CA LEU A 148 -10.48 -14.36 5.93
C LEU A 148 -9.13 -14.96 6.36
N ALA A 149 -8.84 -16.20 6.01
CA ALA A 149 -7.54 -16.82 6.29
C ALA A 149 -6.38 -16.11 5.58
N PHE A 150 -6.56 -15.72 4.32
CA PHE A 150 -5.56 -14.94 3.57
C PHE A 150 -5.29 -13.58 4.23
N GLY A 151 -6.36 -12.90 4.69
CA GLY A 151 -6.27 -11.63 5.40
C GLY A 151 -5.50 -11.75 6.71
N MET A 152 -5.78 -12.79 7.49
CA MET A 152 -5.07 -13.06 8.75
C MET A 152 -3.57 -13.28 8.51
N VAL A 153 -3.20 -14.12 7.52
CA VAL A 153 -1.80 -14.38 7.17
C VAL A 153 -1.10 -13.12 6.66
N ALA A 154 -1.77 -12.34 5.80
CA ALA A 154 -1.20 -11.10 5.28
C ALA A 154 -0.98 -10.06 6.39
N TYR A 155 -1.93 -9.94 7.32
CA TYR A 155 -1.81 -9.03 8.46
C TYR A 155 -0.71 -9.46 9.43
N ALA A 156 -0.65 -10.76 9.78
CA ALA A 156 0.41 -11.31 10.61
C ALA A 156 1.81 -11.07 10.01
N TYR A 157 1.94 -11.27 8.70
CA TYR A 157 3.19 -10.97 7.99
C TYR A 157 3.57 -9.49 8.10
N LYS A 158 2.64 -8.57 7.84
CA LYS A 158 2.88 -7.12 7.97
C LYS A 158 3.35 -6.77 9.38
N PHE A 159 2.74 -7.37 10.40
CA PHE A 159 3.09 -7.14 11.80
C PHE A 159 4.52 -7.61 12.12
N VAL A 160 4.88 -8.84 11.71
CA VAL A 160 6.24 -9.39 11.89
C VAL A 160 7.27 -8.53 11.16
N VAL A 161 6.99 -8.15 9.92
CA VAL A 161 7.88 -7.30 9.12
C VAL A 161 8.06 -5.91 9.77
N ALA A 162 7.01 -5.31 10.32
CA ALA A 162 7.13 -4.03 11.02
C ALA A 162 8.16 -4.11 12.17
N ILE A 163 8.10 -5.18 12.96
CA ILE A 163 9.08 -5.42 14.05
C ILE A 163 10.49 -5.61 13.49
N LEU A 164 10.64 -6.45 12.47
CA LEU A 164 11.95 -6.76 11.87
C LEU A 164 12.55 -5.57 11.10
N SER A 165 11.71 -4.65 10.62
CA SER A 165 12.17 -3.44 9.93
C SER A 165 12.65 -2.34 10.88
N THR A 166 12.35 -2.43 12.17
CA THR A 166 12.78 -1.43 13.16
C THR A 166 14.28 -1.11 13.11
N PRO A 167 15.21 -2.10 13.15
CA PRO A 167 16.65 -1.80 13.05
C PRO A 167 17.04 -1.15 11.71
N VAL A 168 16.33 -1.50 10.62
CA VAL A 168 16.58 -0.89 9.30
C VAL A 168 16.18 0.59 9.31
N ILE A 169 15.07 0.93 9.95
CA ILE A 169 14.62 2.32 10.13
C ILE A 169 15.70 3.12 10.86
N TYR A 170 16.24 2.62 11.96
CA TYR A 170 17.34 3.28 12.67
C TYR A 170 18.57 3.49 11.80
N LEU A 171 18.96 2.51 10.98
CA LEU A 171 20.09 2.64 10.06
C LEU A 171 19.84 3.71 8.99
N VAL A 172 18.62 3.79 8.45
CA VAL A 172 18.23 4.81 7.48
C VAL A 172 18.28 6.21 8.11
N HIS A 173 17.76 6.38 9.33
CA HIS A 173 17.85 7.64 10.06
C HIS A 173 19.30 8.07 10.30
N LEU A 174 20.17 7.15 10.74
CA LEU A 174 21.61 7.43 10.88
C LEU A 174 22.25 7.85 9.54
N GLY A 175 21.85 7.22 8.44
CA GLY A 175 22.31 7.58 7.10
C GLY A 175 21.88 9.00 6.69
N ILE A 176 20.63 9.37 7.01
CA ILE A 176 20.10 10.72 6.73
C ILE A 176 20.80 11.77 7.59
N GLU A 177 21.00 11.51 8.88
CA GLU A 177 21.75 12.39 9.78
C GLU A 177 23.20 12.58 9.31
N TRP A 178 23.84 11.52 8.82
CA TRP A 178 25.18 11.59 8.26
C TRP A 178 25.23 12.42 6.97
N TYR A 179 24.22 12.30 6.10
CA TYR A 179 24.18 13.02 4.82
C TYR A 179 23.79 14.49 4.96
N LEU A 180 22.80 14.82 5.76
CA LEU A 180 22.28 16.18 5.94
C LEU A 180 23.02 16.98 7.03
N GLY A 181 23.69 16.30 7.96
CA GLY A 181 24.14 16.84 9.24
C GLY A 181 23.05 16.75 10.31
N LYS A 182 23.46 16.48 11.55
CA LYS A 182 22.54 16.25 12.68
C LYS A 182 21.59 17.41 12.96
N GLU A 183 22.12 18.65 12.91
CA GLU A 183 21.31 19.86 13.16
C GLU A 183 20.17 19.98 12.16
N LYS A 184 20.48 19.87 10.86
CA LYS A 184 19.50 20.02 9.80
C LYS A 184 18.46 18.88 9.78
N ALA A 185 18.88 17.65 10.06
CA ALA A 185 17.97 16.52 10.19
C ALA A 185 16.99 16.73 11.36
N HIS A 186 17.49 17.26 12.49
CA HIS A 186 16.68 17.55 13.66
C HIS A 186 15.70 18.72 13.42
N GLU A 187 16.15 19.80 12.80
CA GLU A 187 15.31 20.93 12.40
C GLU A 187 14.16 20.46 11.47
N MET A 188 14.45 19.58 10.51
CA MET A 188 13.40 19.05 9.62
C MET A 188 12.38 18.19 10.38
N ALA A 189 12.83 17.34 11.29
CA ALA A 189 11.95 16.52 12.11
C ALA A 189 11.08 17.37 13.04
N GLU A 190 11.64 18.40 13.68
CA GLU A 190 10.88 19.34 14.51
C GLU A 190 9.86 20.16 13.70
N ALA A 191 10.24 20.62 12.50
CA ALA A 191 9.33 21.36 11.63
C ALA A 191 8.16 20.52 11.08
N ALA A 192 8.31 19.19 11.07
CA ALA A 192 7.29 18.24 10.61
C ALA A 192 6.17 17.99 11.64
N HIS A 193 6.41 18.28 12.92
CA HIS A 193 5.51 17.98 14.06
C HIS A 193 5.02 19.23 14.75
#